data_0fb63d776ac61e80a4632b0360655b1a
#
_entry.id   0fb63d776ac61e80a4632b0360655b1a
#
_cell.length_a   1.000
_cell.length_b   1.000
_cell.length_c   1.000
_cell.angle_alpha   90.00
_cell.angle_beta   90.00
_cell.angle_gamma   90.00
#
_symmetry.space_group_name_H-M   'P 1'
#
loop_
_entity.id
_entity.type
_entity.pdbx_description
1 polymer ?
#
loop_
_entity_poly.entity_id
_entity_poly.type
_entity_poly.pdbx_seq_one_letter_code
_entity_poly.pdbx_strand_id
1 'polypeptide(L)'
;VNACIQASKLVFTNNATEIVNFGTAGLVSKKDLAGQLVEVDVVLHREMKTEPQAPRGVTPFEDDEFAGALMLNSDTNITLGSGDSFVQAPDSWFEYANVDLVDMEAYAIAKLCAKKGIPFRCIKYVTDFADENAMKNWQENVANGIDKFIGWANKEYG
;
A
#
# COMPACT_ATOMS: atom_id res chain seq x y z
N VAL A 1 -3.27 -4.21 11.08
CA VAL A 1 -4.43 -4.85 11.75
C VAL A 1 -5.59 -3.87 11.88
N ASN A 2 -5.46 -2.72 12.57
CA ASN A 2 -6.58 -1.80 12.83
C ASN A 2 -7.27 -1.28 11.56
N ALA A 3 -6.52 -0.95 10.52
CA ALA A 3 -7.05 -0.49 9.24
C ALA A 3 -7.95 -1.54 8.58
N CYS A 4 -7.54 -2.82 8.60
CA CYS A 4 -8.34 -3.92 8.07
C CYS A 4 -9.64 -4.13 8.89
N ILE A 5 -9.59 -3.98 10.21
CA ILE A 5 -10.80 -4.05 11.05
C ILE A 5 -11.80 -2.94 10.68
N GLN A 6 -11.33 -1.71 10.48
CA GLN A 6 -12.21 -0.61 10.06
C GLN A 6 -12.75 -0.82 8.64
N ALA A 7 -11.92 -1.24 7.69
CA ALA A 7 -12.38 -1.59 6.34
C ALA A 7 -13.44 -2.70 6.37
N SER A 8 -13.25 -3.74 7.22
CA SER A 8 -14.24 -4.79 7.39
C SER A 8 -15.60 -4.25 7.87
N LYS A 9 -15.61 -3.30 8.82
CA LYS A 9 -16.87 -2.66 9.26
C LYS A 9 -17.55 -1.92 8.11
N LEU A 10 -16.79 -1.16 7.31
CA LEU A 10 -17.36 -0.46 6.15
C LEU A 10 -18.00 -1.45 5.16
N VAL A 11 -17.31 -2.54 4.87
CA VAL A 11 -17.80 -3.58 3.94
C VAL A 11 -19.06 -4.27 4.49
N PHE A 12 -19.03 -4.74 5.75
CA PHE A 12 -20.09 -5.61 6.26
C PHE A 12 -21.27 -4.85 6.90
N THR A 13 -21.05 -3.61 7.37
CA THR A 13 -22.08 -2.85 8.08
C THR A 13 -22.67 -1.74 7.22
N ASN A 14 -21.85 -1.13 6.36
CA ASN A 14 -22.26 0.02 5.55
C ASN A 14 -22.53 -0.32 4.08
N ASN A 15 -22.35 -1.59 3.68
CA ASN A 15 -22.50 -2.04 2.28
C ASN A 15 -21.66 -1.20 1.31
N ALA A 16 -20.41 -0.90 1.67
CA ALA A 16 -19.51 -0.16 0.81
C ALA A 16 -19.32 -0.88 -0.54
N THR A 17 -19.47 -0.15 -1.62
CA THR A 17 -19.32 -0.66 -3.00
C THR A 17 -17.93 -0.42 -3.57
N GLU A 18 -17.12 0.39 -2.92
CA GLU A 18 -15.71 0.66 -3.21
C GLU A 18 -15.01 1.03 -1.91
N ILE A 19 -13.74 0.71 -1.80
CA ILE A 19 -12.87 1.16 -0.71
C ILE A 19 -11.71 1.97 -1.31
N VAL A 20 -11.51 3.17 -0.80
CA VAL A 20 -10.34 4.00 -1.09
C VAL A 20 -9.48 4.09 0.16
N ASN A 21 -8.23 3.63 0.07
CA ASN A 21 -7.23 3.82 1.12
C ASN A 21 -6.35 5.03 0.76
N PHE A 22 -6.49 6.11 1.50
CA PHE A 22 -5.53 7.21 1.47
C PHE A 22 -4.60 7.13 2.68
N GLY A 23 -3.32 7.42 2.46
CA GLY A 23 -2.30 7.46 3.50
C GLY A 23 -0.95 7.91 2.96
N THR A 24 0.08 7.84 3.81
CA THR A 24 1.46 8.13 3.44
C THR A 24 2.21 6.86 3.05
N ALA A 25 3.30 7.02 2.31
CA ALA A 25 4.24 5.95 1.98
C ALA A 25 5.68 6.48 1.91
N GLY A 26 6.64 5.61 2.27
CA GLY A 26 8.06 5.84 2.06
C GLY A 26 8.51 5.35 0.68
N LEU A 27 9.41 6.08 0.04
CA LEU A 27 9.99 5.73 -1.26
C LEU A 27 11.23 4.84 -1.06
N VAL A 28 11.27 3.68 -1.72
CA VAL A 28 12.41 2.75 -1.67
C VAL A 28 13.06 2.52 -3.04
N SER A 29 12.44 2.97 -4.12
CA SER A 29 12.97 2.87 -5.48
C SER A 29 13.70 4.15 -5.92
N LYS A 30 14.25 4.12 -7.14
CA LYS A 30 14.90 5.28 -7.77
C LYS A 30 13.94 6.21 -8.53
N LYS A 31 12.62 5.95 -8.46
CA LYS A 31 11.61 6.80 -9.10
C LYS A 31 11.54 8.17 -8.39
N ASP A 32 11.30 9.23 -9.16
CA ASP A 32 11.12 10.59 -8.61
C ASP A 32 9.65 10.80 -8.20
N LEU A 33 9.28 10.27 -7.02
CA LEU A 33 7.92 10.30 -6.51
C LEU A 33 7.78 11.10 -5.20
N ALA A 34 8.87 11.57 -4.62
CA ALA A 34 8.85 12.30 -3.35
C ALA A 34 7.95 13.55 -3.43
N GLY A 35 7.08 13.73 -2.45
CA GLY A 35 6.11 14.84 -2.41
C GLY A 35 4.96 14.73 -3.41
N GLN A 36 4.81 13.59 -4.10
CA GLN A 36 3.71 13.38 -5.04
C GLN A 36 2.58 12.57 -4.40
N LEU A 37 1.36 12.79 -4.89
CA LEU A 37 0.21 11.91 -4.66
C LEU A 37 0.16 10.91 -5.81
N VAL A 38 0.21 9.63 -5.50
CA VAL A 38 0.26 8.55 -6.50
C VAL A 38 -0.82 7.51 -6.24
N GLU A 39 -1.33 6.90 -7.29
CA GLU A 39 -2.18 5.72 -7.22
C GLU A 39 -1.33 4.46 -7.39
N VAL A 40 -1.56 3.47 -6.56
CA VAL A 40 -0.80 2.20 -6.53
C VAL A 40 -1.46 1.20 -7.48
N ASP A 41 -0.64 0.47 -8.23
CA ASP A 41 -1.07 -0.56 -9.16
C ASP A 41 -0.97 -1.98 -8.60
N VAL A 42 0.10 -2.25 -7.84
CA VAL A 42 0.37 -3.57 -7.26
C VAL A 42 0.66 -3.46 -5.77
N VAL A 43 0.07 -4.34 -4.95
CA VAL A 43 0.37 -4.42 -3.52
C VAL A 43 0.96 -5.78 -3.16
N LEU A 44 2.06 -5.78 -2.40
CA LEU A 44 2.79 -6.95 -1.92
C LEU A 44 2.81 -7.01 -0.40
N HIS A 45 2.79 -8.21 0.18
CA HIS A 45 3.02 -8.43 1.61
C HIS A 45 4.52 -8.60 1.90
N ARG A 46 5.26 -7.50 2.09
CA ARG A 46 6.74 -7.50 2.21
C ARG A 46 7.30 -8.29 3.39
N GLU A 47 6.50 -8.54 4.43
CA GLU A 47 6.94 -9.23 5.65
C GLU A 47 6.50 -10.69 5.74
N MET A 48 5.77 -11.22 4.76
CA MET A 48 5.49 -12.65 4.68
C MET A 48 6.77 -13.39 4.29
N LYS A 49 7.45 -13.97 5.28
CA LYS A 49 8.71 -14.71 5.15
C LYS A 49 8.50 -16.12 5.66
N THR A 50 8.25 -17.06 4.77
CA THR A 50 7.85 -18.43 5.09
C THR A 50 8.65 -19.48 4.31
N GLU A 51 9.80 -19.09 3.77
CA GLU A 51 10.67 -20.01 3.03
C GLU A 51 11.09 -21.20 3.93
N PRO A 52 11.11 -22.40 3.44
CA PRO A 52 10.96 -22.83 2.04
C PRO A 52 9.52 -23.12 1.60
N GLN A 53 8.48 -22.90 2.43
CA GLN A 53 7.09 -23.24 2.12
C GLN A 53 6.53 -22.40 0.97
N ALA A 54 6.86 -21.12 0.94
CA ALA A 54 6.53 -20.20 -0.14
C ALA A 54 7.60 -19.12 -0.26
N PRO A 55 7.79 -18.49 -1.43
CA PRO A 55 8.66 -17.33 -1.58
C PRO A 55 8.21 -16.17 -0.69
N ARG A 56 9.15 -15.28 -0.32
CA ARG A 56 8.79 -14.06 0.41
C ARG A 56 7.72 -13.25 -0.34
N GLY A 57 6.74 -12.76 0.39
CA GLY A 57 5.59 -12.03 -0.14
C GLY A 57 4.40 -12.92 -0.48
N VAL A 58 4.56 -14.25 -0.43
CA VAL A 58 3.51 -15.22 -0.76
C VAL A 58 3.01 -15.88 0.53
N THR A 59 1.69 -15.87 0.75
CA THR A 59 1.05 -16.56 1.87
C THR A 59 0.95 -18.05 1.55
N PRO A 60 1.59 -18.96 2.33
CA PRO A 60 1.51 -20.41 2.07
C PRO A 60 0.08 -20.92 2.26
N PHE A 61 -0.28 -21.94 1.48
CA PHE A 61 -1.59 -22.62 1.57
C PHE A 61 -2.82 -21.72 1.30
N GLU A 62 -2.61 -20.56 0.72
CA GLU A 62 -3.67 -19.67 0.25
C GLU A 62 -3.95 -19.94 -1.23
N ASP A 63 -5.16 -19.62 -1.71
CA ASP A 63 -5.50 -19.68 -3.13
C ASP A 63 -4.58 -18.74 -3.94
N ASP A 64 -4.11 -19.20 -5.10
CA ASP A 64 -3.07 -18.52 -5.90
C ASP A 64 -3.40 -17.05 -6.19
N GLU A 65 -4.66 -16.74 -6.47
CA GLU A 65 -5.12 -15.36 -6.76
C GLU A 65 -5.02 -14.40 -5.56
N PHE A 66 -4.91 -14.92 -4.33
CA PHE A 66 -4.79 -14.14 -3.09
C PHE A 66 -3.47 -14.34 -2.36
N ALA A 67 -2.65 -15.28 -2.80
CA ALA A 67 -1.45 -15.69 -2.08
C ALA A 67 -0.33 -14.65 -2.12
N GLY A 68 -0.15 -13.98 -3.24
CA GLY A 68 1.00 -13.12 -3.54
C GLY A 68 0.61 -11.66 -3.82
N ALA A 69 1.08 -11.17 -4.95
CA ALA A 69 0.81 -9.81 -5.42
C ALA A 69 -0.68 -9.62 -5.76
N LEU A 70 -1.25 -8.51 -5.32
CA LEU A 70 -2.62 -8.11 -5.63
C LEU A 70 -2.60 -6.95 -6.62
N MET A 71 -3.20 -7.16 -7.80
CA MET A 71 -3.30 -6.15 -8.85
C MET A 71 -4.51 -5.26 -8.60
N LEU A 72 -4.34 -3.93 -8.67
CA LEU A 72 -5.38 -2.93 -8.44
C LEU A 72 -5.89 -2.27 -9.73
N ASN A 73 -5.25 -2.57 -10.86
CA ASN A 73 -5.65 -2.12 -12.22
C ASN A 73 -5.61 -0.58 -12.39
N SER A 74 -4.61 0.09 -11.82
CA SER A 74 -4.45 1.54 -11.96
C SER A 74 -3.59 1.99 -13.16
N ASP A 75 -2.91 1.07 -13.83
CA ASP A 75 -2.01 1.31 -14.97
C ASP A 75 -0.83 2.28 -14.66
N THR A 76 -0.53 2.53 -13.38
CA THR A 76 0.55 3.45 -12.97
C THR A 76 1.91 2.78 -12.89
N ASN A 77 1.96 1.46 -12.88
CA ASN A 77 3.16 0.65 -12.67
C ASN A 77 3.90 1.01 -11.34
N ILE A 78 3.13 1.34 -10.30
CA ILE A 78 3.65 1.60 -8.96
C ILE A 78 3.37 0.41 -8.06
N THR A 79 4.44 -0.18 -7.51
CA THR A 79 4.36 -1.33 -6.60
C THR A 79 4.58 -0.89 -5.16
N LEU A 80 3.66 -1.26 -4.27
CA LEU A 80 3.68 -0.96 -2.84
C LEU A 80 3.94 -2.24 -2.03
N GLY A 81 5.00 -2.23 -1.22
CA GLY A 81 5.27 -3.26 -0.23
C GLY A 81 4.66 -2.90 1.13
N SER A 82 3.61 -3.61 1.54
CA SER A 82 2.92 -3.37 2.82
C SER A 82 3.40 -4.33 3.92
N GLY A 83 3.57 -3.84 5.15
CA GLY A 83 4.01 -4.67 6.31
C GLY A 83 3.92 -3.91 7.62
N ASP A 84 4.08 -4.60 8.75
CA ASP A 84 3.83 -4.04 10.08
C ASP A 84 5.01 -3.25 10.69
N SER A 85 6.19 -3.23 10.03
CA SER A 85 7.35 -2.46 10.50
C SER A 85 7.54 -1.15 9.71
N PHE A 86 8.06 -0.14 10.40
CA PHE A 86 8.50 1.10 9.77
C PHE A 86 9.87 0.89 9.12
N VAL A 87 9.98 1.17 7.81
CA VAL A 87 11.22 0.93 7.05
C VAL A 87 12.17 2.11 7.23
N GLN A 88 13.38 1.82 7.71
CA GLN A 88 14.46 2.81 7.96
C GLN A 88 15.79 2.41 7.32
N ALA A 89 15.82 1.30 6.60
CA ALA A 89 17.03 0.81 5.95
C ALA A 89 16.70 0.08 4.64
N PRO A 90 17.62 0.09 3.66
CA PRO A 90 17.47 -0.66 2.42
C PRO A 90 17.28 -2.17 2.68
N ASP A 91 16.39 -2.79 1.89
CA ASP A 91 16.22 -4.24 1.83
C ASP A 91 16.36 -4.66 0.36
N SER A 92 17.34 -5.52 0.07
CA SER A 92 17.62 -6.00 -1.30
C SER A 92 16.42 -6.69 -1.96
N TRP A 93 15.49 -7.20 -1.16
CA TRP A 93 14.26 -7.78 -1.68
C TRP A 93 13.36 -6.74 -2.37
N PHE A 94 13.43 -5.46 -1.97
CA PHE A 94 12.65 -4.41 -2.64
C PHE A 94 13.04 -4.24 -4.11
N GLU A 95 14.34 -4.30 -4.41
CA GLU A 95 14.81 -4.26 -5.78
C GLU A 95 14.41 -5.52 -6.55
N TYR A 96 14.59 -6.71 -5.95
CA TYR A 96 14.18 -7.99 -6.54
C TYR A 96 12.68 -8.05 -6.86
N ALA A 97 11.83 -7.56 -5.98
CA ALA A 97 10.37 -7.56 -6.12
C ALA A 97 9.82 -6.31 -6.82
N ASN A 98 10.69 -5.42 -7.33
CA ASN A 98 10.34 -4.14 -7.95
C ASN A 98 9.43 -3.27 -7.07
N VAL A 99 9.69 -3.22 -5.76
CA VAL A 99 8.93 -2.38 -4.82
C VAL A 99 9.37 -0.94 -4.99
N ASP A 100 8.41 -0.03 -5.19
CA ASP A 100 8.65 1.41 -5.27
C ASP A 100 8.40 2.12 -3.94
N LEU A 101 7.33 1.74 -3.27
CA LEU A 101 6.83 2.38 -2.05
C LEU A 101 6.65 1.36 -0.93
N VAL A 102 6.67 1.84 0.32
CA VAL A 102 6.34 1.02 1.49
C VAL A 102 5.32 1.71 2.38
N ASP A 103 4.38 0.92 2.92
CA ASP A 103 3.39 1.33 3.91
C ASP A 103 3.14 0.24 4.96
N MET A 104 2.10 0.43 5.78
CA MET A 104 1.78 -0.50 6.87
C MET A 104 0.32 -1.01 6.85
N GLU A 105 -0.49 -0.69 5.83
CA GLU A 105 -1.94 -0.98 5.86
C GLU A 105 -2.49 -1.61 4.57
N ALA A 106 -1.97 -1.21 3.41
CA ALA A 106 -2.64 -1.41 2.14
C ALA A 106 -2.89 -2.88 1.79
N TYR A 107 -1.93 -3.78 2.03
CA TYR A 107 -2.10 -5.19 1.68
C TYR A 107 -3.28 -5.85 2.40
N ALA A 108 -3.44 -5.59 3.69
CA ALA A 108 -4.52 -6.19 4.47
C ALA A 108 -5.90 -5.72 4.00
N ILE A 109 -6.02 -4.44 3.60
CA ILE A 109 -7.26 -3.88 3.04
C ILE A 109 -7.50 -4.42 1.63
N ALA A 110 -6.47 -4.43 0.77
CA ALA A 110 -6.55 -4.95 -0.59
C ALA A 110 -7.00 -6.42 -0.60
N LYS A 111 -6.41 -7.25 0.27
CA LYS A 111 -6.77 -8.67 0.40
C LYS A 111 -8.23 -8.87 0.85
N LEU A 112 -8.72 -8.08 1.80
CA LEU A 112 -10.11 -8.07 2.19
C LEU A 112 -11.03 -7.76 1.00
N CYS A 113 -10.72 -6.69 0.26
CA CYS A 113 -11.51 -6.25 -0.88
C CYS A 113 -11.50 -7.29 -2.01
N ALA A 114 -10.33 -7.84 -2.35
CA ALA A 114 -10.19 -8.90 -3.35
C ALA A 114 -11.04 -10.14 -3.01
N LYS A 115 -10.94 -10.64 -1.77
CA LYS A 115 -11.76 -11.78 -1.31
C LYS A 115 -13.27 -11.49 -1.27
N LYS A 116 -13.67 -10.22 -1.27
CA LYS A 116 -15.09 -9.81 -1.28
C LYS A 116 -15.58 -9.34 -2.66
N GLY A 117 -14.70 -9.30 -3.65
CA GLY A 117 -15.03 -8.77 -4.98
C GLY A 117 -15.40 -7.29 -4.96
N ILE A 118 -14.81 -6.49 -4.05
CA ILE A 118 -15.07 -5.07 -3.89
C ILE A 118 -13.91 -4.30 -4.52
N PRO A 119 -14.15 -3.34 -5.42
CA PRO A 119 -13.13 -2.45 -5.95
C PRO A 119 -12.32 -1.77 -4.83
N PHE A 120 -11.00 -1.74 -5.01
CA PHE A 120 -10.08 -1.12 -4.06
C PHE A 120 -9.12 -0.19 -4.79
N ARG A 121 -9.03 1.04 -4.34
CA ARG A 121 -8.04 2.03 -4.81
C ARG A 121 -7.10 2.41 -3.68
N CYS A 122 -5.83 2.47 -3.98
CA CYS A 122 -4.79 2.80 -3.01
C CYS A 122 -4.07 4.08 -3.44
N ILE A 123 -4.33 5.18 -2.73
CA ILE A 123 -3.79 6.49 -3.02
C ILE A 123 -2.77 6.84 -1.93
N LYS A 124 -1.52 7.07 -2.30
CA LYS A 124 -0.45 7.36 -1.35
C LYS A 124 0.20 8.72 -1.62
N TYR A 125 0.44 9.46 -0.55
CA TYR A 125 1.32 10.61 -0.57
C TYR A 125 2.71 10.18 -0.12
N VAL A 126 3.71 10.41 -0.97
CA VAL A 126 5.09 9.97 -0.71
C VAL A 126 5.79 11.00 0.18
N THR A 127 6.01 10.65 1.45
CA THR A 127 6.51 11.58 2.49
C THR A 127 8.00 11.58 2.67
N ASP A 128 8.69 10.46 2.39
CA ASP A 128 10.08 10.22 2.78
C ASP A 128 10.75 9.18 1.87
N PHE A 129 12.05 8.98 2.06
CA PHE A 129 12.86 8.02 1.30
C PHE A 129 13.07 6.68 2.04
N ALA A 130 12.28 6.34 3.04
CA ALA A 130 12.38 5.10 3.82
C ALA A 130 13.83 4.78 4.24
N ASP A 131 14.57 5.79 4.65
CA ASP A 131 15.96 5.75 5.13
C ASP A 131 16.05 6.09 6.63
N GLU A 132 17.25 6.32 7.14
CA GLU A 132 17.50 6.69 8.53
C GLU A 132 16.81 8.00 8.98
N ASN A 133 16.44 8.88 8.05
CA ASN A 133 15.73 10.13 8.29
C ASN A 133 14.21 10.01 8.10
N ALA A 134 13.71 8.84 7.71
CA ALA A 134 12.32 8.62 7.33
C ALA A 134 11.32 9.10 8.39
N MET A 135 11.57 8.81 9.67
CA MET A 135 10.69 9.24 10.78
C MET A 135 10.55 10.76 10.86
N LYS A 136 11.65 11.50 10.73
CA LYS A 136 11.64 12.96 10.76
C LYS A 136 10.94 13.52 9.55
N ASN A 137 11.30 13.04 8.36
CA ASN A 137 10.70 13.47 7.10
C ASN A 137 9.19 13.20 7.07
N TRP A 138 8.76 12.04 7.58
CA TRP A 138 7.34 11.72 7.72
C TRP A 138 6.62 12.71 8.63
N GLN A 139 7.16 13.01 9.82
CA GLN A 139 6.54 13.97 10.76
C GLN A 139 6.38 15.37 10.16
N GLU A 140 7.37 15.82 9.37
CA GLU A 140 7.35 17.13 8.71
C GLU A 140 6.37 17.19 7.54
N ASN A 141 6.17 16.08 6.82
CA ASN A 141 5.44 16.04 5.55
C ASN A 141 4.04 15.40 5.62
N VAL A 142 3.69 14.72 6.71
CA VAL A 142 2.44 13.96 6.81
C VAL A 142 1.18 14.78 6.48
N ALA A 143 1.15 16.05 6.84
CA ALA A 143 0.00 16.94 6.60
C ALA A 143 -0.10 17.43 5.14
N ASN A 144 1.01 17.46 4.39
CA ASN A 144 1.06 18.06 3.05
C ASN A 144 0.26 17.26 2.00
N GLY A 145 -0.02 15.98 2.26
CA GLY A 145 -0.79 15.12 1.37
C GLY A 145 -2.30 15.36 1.39
N ILE A 146 -2.82 15.99 2.44
CA ILE A 146 -4.28 16.13 2.64
C ILE A 146 -4.93 16.96 1.54
N ASP A 147 -4.39 18.15 1.24
CA ASP A 147 -4.94 19.04 0.22
C ASP A 147 -4.88 18.41 -1.18
N LYS A 148 -3.79 17.69 -1.48
CA LYS A 148 -3.64 16.95 -2.73
C LYS A 148 -4.68 15.84 -2.85
N PHE A 149 -4.92 15.10 -1.76
CA PHE A 149 -5.93 14.05 -1.75
C PHE A 149 -7.35 14.63 -1.89
N ILE A 150 -7.69 15.72 -1.22
CA ILE A 150 -8.98 16.39 -1.37
C ILE A 150 -9.19 16.84 -2.82
N GLY A 151 -8.15 17.41 -3.45
CA GLY A 151 -8.19 17.80 -4.86
C GLY A 151 -8.43 16.60 -5.79
N TRP A 152 -7.76 15.47 -5.53
CA TRP A 152 -7.97 14.22 -6.26
C TRP A 152 -9.39 13.68 -6.05
N ALA A 153 -9.87 13.60 -4.81
CA ALA A 153 -11.20 13.07 -4.50
C ALA A 153 -12.33 13.90 -5.13
N ASN A 154 -12.20 15.23 -5.12
CA ASN A 154 -13.17 16.12 -5.76
C ASN A 154 -13.20 15.94 -7.29
N LYS A 155 -12.08 15.59 -7.91
CA LYS A 155 -12.03 15.31 -9.34
C LYS A 155 -12.67 13.96 -9.71
N GLU A 156 -12.52 12.97 -8.85
CA GLU A 156 -12.99 11.60 -9.11
C GLU A 156 -14.48 11.41 -8.75
N TYR A 157 -14.95 12.08 -7.69
CA TYR A 157 -16.27 11.83 -7.10
C TYR A 157 -17.16 13.09 -6.99
N GLY A 158 -16.67 14.27 -7.42
CA GLY A 158 -17.36 15.58 -7.31
C GLY A 158 -18.20 16.00 -8.51
#